data_147ab2348c7467eb0ca7c7efe1adac7c
#
_entry.id   147ab2348c7467eb0ca7c7efe1adac7c
#
_cell.length_a   1.000
_cell.length_b   1.000
_cell.length_c   1.000
_cell.angle_alpha   90.00
_cell.angle_beta   90.00
_cell.angle_gamma   90.00
#
_symmetry.space_group_name_H-M   'P 1'
#
loop_
_entity.id
_entity.type
_entity.pdbx_description
1 polymer ?
#
loop_
_entity_poly.entity_id
_entity_poly.type
_entity_poly.pdbx_seq_one_letter_code
_entity_poly.pdbx_strand_id
1 'polypeptide(L)'
;MVITLIAGSYYLVDLGYAIGSAFLPPYKSTRYHAQEFQGANRQPTTPQELFNCRHLSLRMVIERYFGVLKARFLILNEMHSFSLFKQQLIVTACYALHNFIRMYNRADEMFHMWEGSFVRNSDATIARAARIGSGGTKEAFNT
;
A
#
# COMPACT_ATOMS: atom_id res chain seq x y z
N MET A 1 -16.68 -12.09 8.68
CA MET A 1 -16.19 -11.90 7.30
C MET A 1 -15.10 -12.92 7.09
N VAL A 2 -15.35 -13.95 6.30
CA VAL A 2 -14.34 -14.96 5.95
C VAL A 2 -13.55 -14.38 4.78
N ILE A 3 -12.27 -14.10 5.00
CA ILE A 3 -11.37 -13.68 3.92
C ILE A 3 -10.91 -14.96 3.23
N THR A 4 -11.45 -15.23 2.05
CA THR A 4 -11.04 -16.39 1.25
C THR A 4 -9.78 -16.01 0.48
N LEU A 5 -8.66 -16.64 0.80
CA LEU A 5 -7.44 -16.53 0.01
C LEU A 5 -7.60 -17.29 -1.30
N ILE A 6 -7.25 -16.65 -2.40
CA ILE A 6 -7.04 -17.35 -3.66
C ILE A 6 -5.79 -18.22 -3.50
N ALA A 7 -5.85 -19.47 -3.88
CA ALA A 7 -4.73 -20.39 -3.78
C ALA A 7 -3.48 -19.79 -4.44
N GLY A 8 -2.36 -19.78 -3.71
CA GLY A 8 -1.11 -19.17 -4.17
C GLY A 8 -0.99 -17.65 -3.92
N SER A 9 -1.98 -17.03 -3.26
CA SER A 9 -1.93 -15.60 -2.88
C SER A 9 -1.55 -15.43 -1.41
N TYR A 10 -1.01 -14.25 -1.09
CA TYR A 10 -0.65 -13.86 0.27
C TYR A 10 -1.05 -12.41 0.53
N TYR A 11 -1.23 -12.06 1.80
CA TYR A 11 -1.47 -10.70 2.25
C TYR A 11 -0.18 -10.05 2.74
N LEU A 12 0.10 -8.86 2.25
CA LEU A 12 1.12 -8.00 2.84
C LEU A 12 0.60 -7.50 4.19
N VAL A 13 1.38 -7.73 5.23
CA VAL A 13 1.01 -7.35 6.60
C VAL A 13 2.13 -6.56 7.26
N ASP A 14 1.81 -5.88 8.36
CA ASP A 14 2.78 -5.11 9.12
C ASP A 14 3.75 -6.00 9.91
N LEU A 15 4.84 -5.41 10.38
CA LEU A 15 5.93 -6.07 11.12
C LEU A 15 5.46 -6.81 12.38
N GLY A 16 4.32 -6.41 12.95
CA GLY A 16 3.71 -7.04 14.13
C GLY A 16 3.09 -8.41 13.90
N TYR A 17 2.90 -8.80 12.63
CA TYR A 17 2.29 -10.09 12.32
C TYR A 17 3.34 -11.20 12.27
N ALA A 18 2.94 -12.41 12.68
CA ALA A 18 3.77 -13.60 12.51
C ALA A 18 3.82 -14.02 11.05
N ILE A 19 4.97 -14.54 10.63
CA ILE A 19 5.11 -15.16 9.30
C ILE A 19 4.22 -16.40 9.24
N GLY A 20 3.41 -16.50 8.21
CA GLY A 20 2.51 -17.62 7.99
C GLY A 20 2.26 -17.85 6.51
N SER A 21 1.61 -18.94 6.17
CA SER A 21 1.31 -19.30 4.77
C SER A 21 0.48 -18.26 4.01
N ALA A 22 -0.25 -17.42 4.74
CA ALA A 22 -1.13 -16.39 4.18
C ALA A 22 -0.61 -14.96 4.39
N PHE A 23 0.41 -14.76 5.22
CA PHE A 23 0.88 -13.43 5.62
C PHE A 23 2.35 -13.25 5.28
N LEU A 24 2.65 -12.14 4.62
CA LEU A 24 3.99 -11.76 4.22
C LEU A 24 4.39 -10.45 4.91
N PRO A 25 4.98 -10.52 6.12
CA PRO A 25 5.52 -9.34 6.79
C PRO A 25 6.88 -8.94 6.22
N PRO A 26 7.35 -7.71 6.48
CA PRO A 26 8.70 -7.31 6.12
C PRO A 26 9.75 -8.04 6.97
N TYR A 27 10.98 -8.10 6.47
CA TYR A 27 12.13 -8.64 7.21
C TYR A 27 12.43 -7.78 8.44
N LYS A 28 12.50 -8.43 9.60
CA LYS A 28 12.89 -7.80 10.88
C LYS A 28 14.38 -7.42 10.85
N SER A 29 14.75 -6.42 11.63
CA SER A 29 16.14 -5.94 11.76
C SER A 29 16.80 -5.50 10.44
N THR A 30 15.99 -5.17 9.46
CA THR A 30 16.41 -4.68 8.14
C THR A 30 15.70 -3.36 7.88
N ARG A 31 16.34 -2.39 7.19
CA ARG A 31 15.75 -1.11 6.85
C ARG A 31 14.33 -1.28 6.30
N TYR A 32 13.38 -0.52 6.85
CA TYR A 32 11.98 -0.63 6.47
C TYR A 32 11.26 0.72 6.37
N HIS A 33 11.68 1.73 7.13
CA HIS A 33 11.01 3.02 7.13
C HIS A 33 11.40 3.87 5.92
N ALA A 34 10.43 4.65 5.38
CA ALA A 34 10.65 5.49 4.20
C ALA A 34 11.81 6.48 4.38
N GLN A 35 12.03 6.97 5.60
CA GLN A 35 13.12 7.90 5.92
C GLN A 35 14.49 7.24 5.79
N GLU A 36 14.62 5.95 6.03
CA GLU A 36 15.87 5.20 5.93
C GLU A 36 16.35 5.03 4.47
N PHE A 37 15.46 5.22 3.50
CA PHE A 37 15.75 5.20 2.06
C PHE A 37 15.88 6.62 1.47
N GLN A 38 16.13 7.64 2.27
CA GLN A 38 16.31 9.02 1.84
C GLN A 38 17.80 9.43 1.83
N GLY A 39 18.13 10.50 1.10
CA GLY A 39 19.48 11.04 1.07
C GLY A 39 20.49 10.19 0.28
N ALA A 40 21.72 10.09 0.78
CA ALA A 40 22.81 9.33 0.14
C ALA A 40 22.58 7.82 0.12
N ASN A 41 21.86 7.29 1.11
CA ASN A 41 21.56 5.85 1.29
C ASN A 41 20.24 5.41 0.65
N ARG A 42 19.86 6.02 -0.48
CA ARG A 42 18.56 5.75 -1.13
C ARG A 42 18.37 4.33 -1.63
N GLN A 43 19.46 3.66 -1.98
CA GLN A 43 19.37 2.36 -2.65
C GLN A 43 19.41 1.21 -1.63
N PRO A 44 18.56 0.19 -1.79
CA PRO A 44 18.71 -1.07 -1.08
C PRO A 44 20.04 -1.71 -1.43
N THR A 45 20.78 -2.16 -0.43
CA THR A 45 22.09 -2.80 -0.59
C THR A 45 22.03 -4.33 -0.51
N THR A 46 20.95 -4.86 0.07
CA THR A 46 20.73 -6.30 0.22
C THR A 46 19.39 -6.73 -0.39
N PRO A 47 19.21 -8.02 -0.74
CA PRO A 47 17.92 -8.53 -1.21
C PRO A 47 16.80 -8.32 -0.20
N GLN A 48 17.08 -8.41 1.10
CA GLN A 48 16.11 -8.17 2.18
C GLN A 48 15.68 -6.71 2.23
N GLU A 49 16.61 -5.78 2.07
CA GLU A 49 16.29 -4.35 1.98
C GLU A 49 15.46 -4.03 0.74
N LEU A 50 15.78 -4.66 -0.40
CA LEU A 50 15.02 -4.50 -1.63
C LEU A 50 13.57 -5.00 -1.46
N PHE A 51 13.42 -6.15 -0.81
CA PHE A 51 12.10 -6.68 -0.46
C PHE A 51 11.33 -5.69 0.43
N ASN A 52 11.95 -5.23 1.53
CA ASN A 52 11.33 -4.30 2.45
C ASN A 52 10.95 -2.96 1.78
N CYS A 53 11.78 -2.46 0.89
CA CYS A 53 11.50 -1.25 0.12
C CYS A 53 10.26 -1.43 -0.79
N ARG A 54 10.15 -2.57 -1.48
CA ARG A 54 8.98 -2.91 -2.31
C ARG A 54 7.73 -3.14 -1.47
N HIS A 55 7.87 -3.85 -0.35
CA HIS A 55 6.79 -4.07 0.60
C HIS A 55 6.23 -2.74 1.13
N LEU A 56 7.12 -1.81 1.52
CA LEU A 56 6.75 -0.47 1.95
C LEU A 56 6.01 0.31 0.86
N SER A 57 6.49 0.24 -0.39
CA SER A 57 5.85 0.91 -1.52
C SER A 57 4.40 0.48 -1.72
N LEU A 58 4.14 -0.83 -1.65
CA LEU A 58 2.79 -1.38 -1.75
C LEU A 58 1.91 -0.97 -0.57
N ARG A 59 2.46 -0.98 0.64
CA ARG A 59 1.75 -0.53 1.84
C ARG A 59 1.35 0.94 1.73
N MET A 60 2.22 1.80 1.24
CA MET A 60 1.91 3.22 1.04
C MET A 60 0.78 3.45 0.04
N VAL A 61 0.62 2.60 -0.98
CA VAL A 61 -0.53 2.65 -1.89
C VAL A 61 -1.83 2.38 -1.14
N ILE A 62 -1.82 1.39 -0.25
CA ILE A 62 -2.98 1.04 0.58
C ILE A 62 -3.31 2.18 1.56
N GLU A 63 -2.31 2.74 2.22
CA GLU A 63 -2.49 3.87 3.15
C GLU A 63 -3.07 5.10 2.44
N ARG A 64 -2.62 5.40 1.21
CA ARG A 64 -3.21 6.46 0.38
C ARG A 64 -4.67 6.19 0.07
N TYR A 65 -4.99 4.97 -0.34
CA TYR A 65 -6.36 4.57 -0.62
C TYR A 65 -7.28 4.80 0.59
N PHE A 66 -6.84 4.41 1.77
CA PHE A 66 -7.57 4.67 3.02
C PHE A 66 -7.69 6.15 3.34
N GLY A 67 -6.65 6.94 3.07
CA GLY A 67 -6.69 8.40 3.25
C GLY A 67 -7.78 9.05 2.41
N VAL A 68 -7.84 8.72 1.11
CA VAL A 68 -8.89 9.22 0.20
C VAL A 68 -10.28 8.73 0.63
N LEU A 69 -10.40 7.47 1.03
CA LEU A 69 -11.65 6.89 1.50
C LEU A 69 -12.20 7.67 2.71
N LYS A 70 -11.36 7.94 3.70
CA LYS A 70 -11.71 8.70 4.90
C LYS A 70 -12.02 10.17 4.59
N ALA A 71 -11.29 10.80 3.68
CA ALA A 71 -11.55 12.16 3.24
C ALA A 71 -12.90 12.28 2.52
N ARG A 72 -13.28 11.26 1.75
CA ARG A 72 -14.56 11.22 1.05
C ARG A 72 -15.74 10.96 1.97
N PHE A 73 -15.57 10.10 2.95
CA PHE A 73 -16.62 9.69 3.87
C PHE A 73 -16.22 10.05 5.31
N LEU A 74 -16.60 11.25 5.73
CA LEU A 74 -16.27 11.79 7.06
C LEU A 74 -16.74 10.88 8.20
N ILE A 75 -17.83 10.12 7.99
CA ILE A 75 -18.31 9.14 8.96
C ILE A 75 -17.26 8.09 9.35
N LEU A 76 -16.25 7.82 8.49
CA LEU A 76 -15.16 6.90 8.79
C LEU A 76 -14.12 7.50 9.74
N ASN A 77 -14.02 8.84 9.81
CA ASN A 77 -13.16 9.53 10.76
C ASN A 77 -13.83 9.73 12.11
N GLU A 78 -15.13 9.96 12.09
CA GLU A 78 -15.95 10.33 13.24
C GLU A 78 -17.04 9.28 13.46
N MET A 79 -16.63 8.02 13.54
CA MET A 79 -17.58 6.92 13.74
C MET A 79 -18.25 7.05 15.10
N HIS A 80 -19.53 7.38 15.12
CA HIS A 80 -20.33 7.40 16.34
C HIS A 80 -20.40 6.00 16.99
N SER A 81 -20.83 5.96 18.25
CA SER A 81 -20.98 4.72 19.05
C SER A 81 -22.13 3.83 18.52
N PHE A 82 -22.01 3.41 17.27
CA PHE A 82 -22.90 2.39 16.69
C PHE A 82 -22.50 0.99 17.15
N SER A 83 -23.45 0.06 17.12
CA SER A 83 -23.11 -1.35 17.30
C SER A 83 -22.09 -1.81 16.26
N LEU A 84 -21.23 -2.77 16.60
CA LEU A 84 -20.18 -3.31 15.71
C LEU A 84 -20.73 -3.74 14.35
N PHE A 85 -21.93 -4.34 14.34
CA PHE A 85 -22.59 -4.76 13.12
C PHE A 85 -22.91 -3.56 12.21
N LYS A 86 -23.44 -2.46 12.75
CA LYS A 86 -23.70 -1.23 11.99
C LYS A 86 -22.41 -0.60 11.47
N GLN A 87 -21.35 -0.57 12.29
CA GLN A 87 -20.05 -0.07 11.87
C GLN A 87 -19.49 -0.84 10.68
N GLN A 88 -19.58 -2.18 10.70
CA GLN A 88 -19.17 -3.01 9.57
C GLN A 88 -19.97 -2.72 8.30
N LEU A 89 -21.28 -2.53 8.41
CA LEU A 89 -22.12 -2.17 7.25
C LEU A 89 -21.75 -0.81 6.68
N ILE A 90 -21.52 0.19 7.53
CA ILE A 90 -21.10 1.53 7.10
C ILE A 90 -19.77 1.46 6.36
N VAL A 91 -18.78 0.80 6.93
CA VAL A 91 -17.47 0.63 6.30
C VAL A 91 -17.59 -0.07 4.95
N THR A 92 -18.35 -1.16 4.89
CA THR A 92 -18.56 -1.91 3.65
C THR A 92 -19.27 -1.07 2.58
N ALA A 93 -20.28 -0.30 2.95
CA ALA A 93 -20.98 0.62 2.04
C ALA A 93 -20.05 1.72 1.51
N CYS A 94 -19.24 2.32 2.37
CA CYS A 94 -18.25 3.33 1.95
C CYS A 94 -17.22 2.76 0.96
N TYR A 95 -16.74 1.54 1.18
CA TYR A 95 -15.86 0.84 0.24
C TYR A 95 -16.53 0.59 -1.10
N ALA A 96 -17.76 0.07 -1.09
CA ALA A 96 -18.50 -0.22 -2.32
C ALA A 96 -18.73 1.05 -3.15
N LEU A 97 -19.16 2.14 -2.49
CA LEU A 97 -19.36 3.44 -3.15
C LEU A 97 -18.06 4.03 -3.67
N HIS A 98 -16.97 3.95 -2.89
CA HIS A 98 -15.67 4.43 -3.34
C HIS A 98 -15.21 3.69 -4.59
N ASN A 99 -15.28 2.36 -4.59
CA ASN A 99 -14.91 1.56 -5.74
C ASN A 99 -15.79 1.86 -6.95
N PHE A 100 -17.10 2.02 -6.76
CA PHE A 100 -18.03 2.42 -7.81
C PHE A 100 -17.61 3.76 -8.42
N ILE A 101 -17.37 4.79 -7.61
CA ILE A 101 -16.92 6.10 -8.10
C ILE A 101 -15.62 5.96 -8.91
N ARG A 102 -14.65 5.19 -8.43
CA ARG A 102 -13.37 4.95 -9.12
C ARG A 102 -13.53 4.22 -10.46
N MET A 103 -14.49 3.34 -10.58
CA MET A 103 -14.77 2.63 -11.83
C MET A 103 -15.38 3.55 -12.90
N TYR A 104 -16.26 4.47 -12.49
CA TYR A 104 -17.01 5.33 -13.42
C TYR A 104 -16.37 6.71 -13.63
N ASN A 105 -15.59 7.20 -12.67
CA ASN A 105 -14.89 8.48 -12.76
C ASN A 105 -13.38 8.27 -12.60
N ARG A 106 -12.69 8.09 -13.73
CA ARG A 106 -11.22 7.94 -13.73
C ARG A 106 -10.49 9.24 -13.38
N ALA A 107 -11.12 10.40 -13.62
CA ALA A 107 -10.61 11.73 -13.27
C ALA A 107 -11.11 12.18 -11.88
N ASP A 108 -11.16 11.28 -10.92
CA ASP A 108 -11.58 11.56 -9.55
C ASP A 108 -10.64 12.59 -8.89
N GLU A 109 -11.08 13.84 -8.84
CA GLU A 109 -10.31 14.98 -8.33
C GLU A 109 -9.86 14.76 -6.88
N MET A 110 -10.68 14.17 -6.04
CA MET A 110 -10.32 13.86 -4.66
C MET A 110 -9.10 12.93 -4.58
N PHE A 111 -9.06 11.95 -5.46
CA PHE A 111 -7.92 11.03 -5.53
C PHE A 111 -6.66 11.77 -5.99
N HIS A 112 -6.76 12.61 -7.01
CA HIS A 112 -5.64 13.40 -7.52
C HIS A 112 -5.13 14.44 -6.52
N MET A 113 -6.02 15.10 -5.79
CA MET A 113 -5.63 16.03 -4.72
C MET A 113 -4.81 15.34 -3.62
N TRP A 114 -5.25 14.16 -3.19
CA TRP A 114 -4.53 13.37 -2.19
C TRP A 114 -3.24 12.78 -2.73
N GLU A 115 -3.22 12.35 -3.97
CA GLU A 115 -2.02 11.87 -4.65
C GLU A 115 -0.96 12.97 -4.71
N GLY A 116 -1.31 14.19 -5.09
CA GLY A 116 -0.42 15.35 -5.15
C GLY A 116 0.12 15.81 -3.79
N SER A 117 -0.62 15.65 -2.70
CA SER A 117 -0.17 16.01 -1.36
C SER A 117 0.80 15.00 -0.75
N PHE A 118 0.66 13.73 -1.11
CA PHE A 118 1.50 12.64 -0.60
C PHE A 118 2.81 12.48 -1.39
N VAL A 119 2.77 12.77 -2.71
CA VAL A 119 3.94 12.73 -3.62
C VAL A 119 5.06 13.68 -3.16
N ARG A 120 4.72 14.81 -2.56
CA ARG A 120 5.73 15.75 -2.05
C ARG A 120 6.62 15.20 -0.94
N ASN A 121 6.19 14.18 -0.19
CA ASN A 121 6.90 13.71 0.99
C ASN A 121 7.56 12.31 0.85
N SER A 122 7.21 11.51 -0.12
CA SER A 122 7.66 10.10 -0.18
C SER A 122 8.06 9.55 -1.55
N ASP A 123 7.57 10.10 -2.65
CA ASP A 123 7.58 9.40 -3.95
C ASP A 123 8.86 9.51 -4.77
N ALA A 124 9.69 10.52 -4.59
CA ALA A 124 10.95 10.61 -5.32
C ALA A 124 11.88 9.40 -5.05
N THR A 125 11.72 8.78 -3.89
CA THR A 125 12.56 7.66 -3.45
C THR A 125 12.00 6.32 -3.90
N ILE A 126 10.69 6.13 -3.80
CA ILE A 126 10.02 4.84 -4.03
C ILE A 126 9.76 4.59 -5.52
N ALA A 127 9.37 5.61 -6.27
CA ALA A 127 9.17 5.50 -7.73
C ALA A 127 10.47 5.18 -8.47
N ARG A 128 11.62 5.60 -7.95
CA ARG A 128 12.92 5.31 -8.54
C ARG A 128 13.38 3.88 -8.23
N ALA A 129 13.12 3.36 -7.03
CA ALA A 129 13.38 1.97 -6.67
C ALA A 129 12.55 0.97 -7.49
N ALA A 130 11.30 1.32 -7.81
CA ALA A 130 10.44 0.50 -8.66
C ALA A 130 10.91 0.44 -10.13
N ARG A 131 11.53 1.52 -10.67
CA ARG A 131 12.04 1.56 -12.05
C ARG A 131 13.34 0.77 -12.24
N ILE A 132 14.17 0.64 -11.22
CA ILE A 132 15.46 -0.08 -11.30
C ILE A 132 15.23 -1.61 -11.41
N GLY A 133 14.10 -2.12 -10.89
CA GLY A 133 13.74 -3.53 -11.01
C GLY A 133 13.21 -3.98 -12.37
N SER A 134 12.85 -3.05 -13.26
CA SER A 134 12.33 -3.37 -14.61
C SER A 134 13.40 -3.34 -15.70
N GLY A 135 14.61 -2.88 -15.41
CA GLY A 135 15.71 -2.75 -16.37
C GLY A 135 16.67 -3.95 -16.45
N GLY A 136 16.55 -4.94 -15.56
CA GLY A 136 17.56 -5.99 -15.38
C GLY A 136 17.28 -7.35 -15.99
N THR A 137 16.23 -7.53 -16.80
CA THR A 137 15.85 -8.88 -17.29
C THR A 137 15.73 -8.98 -18.82
N LYS A 138 16.59 -8.33 -19.59
CA LYS A 138 16.58 -8.48 -21.06
C LYS A 138 17.88 -8.99 -21.69
N GLU A 139 18.89 -9.37 -20.93
CA GLU A 139 20.16 -9.84 -21.51
C GLU A 139 20.70 -11.16 -20.93
N ALA A 140 19.89 -12.18 -20.75
CA ALA A 140 20.40 -13.49 -20.39
C ALA A 140 19.57 -14.64 -20.98
N PHE A 141 19.17 -14.53 -22.26
CA PHE A 141 18.68 -15.71 -23.00
C PHE A 141 19.01 -15.56 -24.50
N ASN A 142 20.31 -15.60 -24.83
CA ASN A 142 20.80 -15.96 -26.15
C ASN A 142 22.29 -16.35 -26.02
N THR A 143 22.56 -17.58 -25.71
CA THR A 143 23.71 -18.38 -26.17
C THR A 143 23.34 -19.84 -26.00
#